data_9ae78b5ae4b00b7bd59cb2023a2f9b4b
#
_entry.id   9ae78b5ae4b00b7bd59cb2023a2f9b4b
#
_cell.length_a   1.000
_cell.length_b   1.000
_cell.length_c   1.000
_cell.angle_alpha   90.00
_cell.angle_beta   90.00
_cell.angle_gamma   90.00
#
_symmetry.space_group_name_H-M   'P 1'
#
loop_
_entity.id
_entity.type
_entity.pdbx_description
1 polymer ?
#
loop_
_entity_poly.entity_id
_entity_poly.type
_entity_poly.pdbx_seq_one_letter_code
_entity_poly.pdbx_strand_id
1 'polypeptide(L)'
;MLWGSNEKIITIEVGVFSLNITRYMERLIAFYGDYEHEQVDYLLSVMKKSKADVFFDIGANIGYYAIAAAARAEPGKIIAFEPDQRSVKQIKLNIQLSKISDKVEVAESAVSDKTGKVEFNLTGDSSPASSWVGSGENSIIVDSVALDDFYDFKDKCLFMKIDIEGHELSALKGMDRLLKNNKVFMQLECFDENLPSTLPVMERLGFTMVNEMGWDRYFTNFDLPV
;
A
#
# COMPACT_ATOMS: atom_id res chain seq x y z
N MET A 1 0.67 0.83 35.18
CA MET A 1 1.53 1.15 34.03
C MET A 1 2.48 -0.02 33.81
N LEU A 2 2.19 -0.90 32.84
CA LEU A 2 3.07 -2.02 32.48
C LEU A 2 4.07 -1.54 31.44
N TRP A 3 5.22 -1.09 31.87
CA TRP A 3 6.35 -0.73 31.02
C TRP A 3 7.18 -1.99 30.67
N GLY A 4 6.55 -3.02 30.14
CA GLY A 4 7.19 -4.32 29.92
C GLY A 4 7.11 -4.89 28.50
N SER A 5 6.21 -4.37 27.65
CA SER A 5 6.12 -4.80 26.24
C SER A 5 6.54 -3.68 25.29
N ASN A 6 7.25 -4.03 24.23
CA ASN A 6 7.58 -3.09 23.16
C ASN A 6 6.35 -2.70 22.32
N GLU A 7 5.22 -3.39 22.54
CA GLU A 7 3.95 -3.12 21.88
C GLU A 7 3.13 -2.11 22.68
N LYS A 8 2.57 -1.13 21.99
CA LYS A 8 1.73 -0.06 22.54
C LYS A 8 0.47 0.07 21.71
N ILE A 9 -0.69 0.18 22.37
CA ILE A 9 -1.92 0.58 21.69
C ILE A 9 -2.01 2.10 21.77
N ILE A 10 -2.04 2.75 20.62
CA ILE A 10 -2.03 4.20 20.47
C ILE A 10 -3.21 4.60 19.60
N THR A 11 -3.95 5.61 20.03
CA THR A 11 -5.00 6.25 19.24
C THR A 11 -4.41 7.50 18.60
N ILE A 12 -4.52 7.58 17.31
CA ILE A 12 -4.15 8.74 16.50
C ILE A 12 -5.36 9.20 15.67
N GLU A 13 -5.23 10.29 14.91
CA GLU A 13 -6.35 10.87 14.16
C GLU A 13 -7.07 9.87 13.26
N VAL A 14 -6.32 9.02 12.55
CA VAL A 14 -6.88 8.09 11.55
C VAL A 14 -7.37 6.76 12.14
N GLY A 15 -7.00 6.40 13.36
CA GLY A 15 -7.43 5.12 13.94
C GLY A 15 -6.69 4.71 15.21
N VAL A 16 -6.86 3.45 15.58
CA VAL A 16 -6.23 2.84 16.77
C VAL A 16 -5.26 1.76 16.30
N PHE A 17 -4.01 1.87 16.73
CA PHE A 17 -2.93 0.98 16.29
C PHE A 17 -2.27 0.28 17.47
N SER A 18 -1.99 -1.01 17.31
CA SER A 18 -0.98 -1.71 18.09
C SER A 18 0.36 -1.52 17.38
N LEU A 19 1.31 -0.87 18.04
CA LEU A 19 2.59 -0.46 17.48
C LEU A 19 3.75 -1.07 18.27
N ASN A 20 4.71 -1.66 17.55
CA ASN A 20 5.97 -2.09 18.15
C ASN A 20 7.01 -0.96 18.01
N ILE A 21 7.29 -0.27 19.10
CA ILE A 21 8.17 0.89 19.13
C ILE A 21 9.65 0.58 18.81
N THR A 22 10.03 -0.68 18.67
CA THR A 22 11.36 -1.06 18.19
C THR A 22 11.49 -0.95 16.66
N ARG A 23 10.36 -1.00 15.93
CA ARG A 23 10.32 -0.84 14.48
C ARG A 23 10.31 0.64 14.11
N TYR A 24 11.06 0.98 13.05
CA TYR A 24 11.29 2.38 12.70
C TYR A 24 9.99 3.15 12.38
N MET A 25 9.21 2.69 11.40
CA MET A 25 7.95 3.30 10.99
C MET A 25 6.95 3.40 12.16
N GLU A 26 6.75 2.31 12.89
CA GLU A 26 5.80 2.25 14.00
C GLU A 26 6.19 3.19 15.16
N ARG A 27 7.49 3.36 15.37
CA ARG A 27 8.00 4.34 16.34
C ARG A 27 7.70 5.77 15.92
N LEU A 28 7.81 6.12 14.61
CA LEU A 28 7.43 7.44 14.12
C LEU A 28 5.95 7.71 14.37
N ILE A 29 5.08 6.78 14.02
CA ILE A 29 3.63 6.88 14.29
C ILE A 29 3.37 7.05 15.79
N ALA A 30 4.05 6.28 16.64
CA ALA A 30 3.85 6.33 18.08
C ALA A 30 4.23 7.68 18.71
N PHE A 31 5.27 8.35 18.19
CA PHE A 31 5.78 9.61 18.75
C PHE A 31 5.19 10.85 18.12
N TYR A 32 4.92 10.82 16.81
CA TYR A 32 4.45 11.98 16.06
C TYR A 32 2.95 11.93 15.75
N GLY A 33 2.31 10.76 15.88
CA GLY A 33 0.89 10.58 15.62
C GLY A 33 0.55 10.42 14.14
N ASP A 34 1.56 10.44 13.26
CA ASP A 34 1.39 10.28 11.82
C ASP A 34 2.61 9.62 11.16
N TYR A 35 2.45 9.29 9.88
CA TYR A 35 3.48 8.77 8.99
C TYR A 35 3.19 9.25 7.57
N GLU A 36 4.21 9.75 6.87
CA GLU A 36 4.05 10.25 5.50
C GLU A 36 2.87 11.23 5.35
N HIS A 37 2.78 12.20 6.26
CA HIS A 37 1.62 13.08 6.39
C HIS A 37 1.20 13.75 5.07
N GLU A 38 2.15 14.35 4.35
CA GLU A 38 1.87 15.06 3.09
C GLU A 38 1.40 14.10 1.99
N GLN A 39 2.01 12.91 1.89
CA GLN A 39 1.66 11.88 0.92
C GLN A 39 0.25 11.33 1.18
N VAL A 40 -0.03 10.99 2.43
CA VAL A 40 -1.36 10.51 2.87
C VAL A 40 -2.43 11.57 2.61
N ASP A 41 -2.19 12.81 3.01
CA ASP A 41 -3.13 13.92 2.81
C ASP A 41 -3.44 14.14 1.33
N TYR A 42 -2.42 14.14 0.49
CA TYR A 42 -2.60 14.31 -0.94
C TYR A 42 -3.41 13.16 -1.55
N LEU A 43 -2.99 11.91 -1.34
CA LEU A 43 -3.69 10.73 -1.86
C LEU A 43 -5.17 10.72 -1.41
N LEU A 44 -5.43 10.89 -0.12
CA LEU A 44 -6.79 10.82 0.43
C LEU A 44 -7.66 12.01 -0.02
N SER A 45 -7.09 13.20 -0.18
CA SER A 45 -7.83 14.36 -0.68
C SER A 45 -8.30 14.15 -2.13
N VAL A 46 -7.42 13.65 -3.00
CA VAL A 46 -7.76 13.31 -4.40
C VAL A 46 -8.76 12.16 -4.43
N MET A 47 -8.55 11.12 -3.62
CA MET A 47 -9.45 9.97 -3.50
C MET A 47 -10.88 10.38 -3.13
N LYS A 48 -11.03 11.23 -2.12
CA LYS A 48 -12.34 11.72 -1.65
C LYS A 48 -13.04 12.57 -2.71
N LYS A 49 -12.32 13.52 -3.34
CA LYS A 49 -12.86 14.36 -4.42
C LYS A 49 -13.30 13.54 -5.63
N SER A 50 -12.55 12.52 -5.98
CA SER A 50 -12.82 11.62 -7.11
C SER A 50 -13.91 10.59 -6.82
N LYS A 51 -14.35 10.44 -5.57
CA LYS A 51 -15.31 9.42 -5.11
C LYS A 51 -14.87 8.01 -5.51
N ALA A 52 -13.71 7.59 -5.03
CA ALA A 52 -13.11 6.31 -5.37
C ALA A 52 -14.06 5.13 -5.12
N ASP A 53 -14.20 4.24 -6.10
CA ASP A 53 -14.92 2.98 -5.95
C ASP A 53 -14.10 1.96 -5.13
N VAL A 54 -12.79 1.87 -5.40
CA VAL A 54 -11.88 0.91 -4.76
C VAL A 54 -10.55 1.56 -4.47
N PHE A 55 -9.99 1.26 -3.30
CA PHE A 55 -8.61 1.54 -2.94
C PHE A 55 -7.82 0.25 -2.76
N PHE A 56 -6.72 0.13 -3.47
CA PHE A 56 -5.72 -0.93 -3.32
C PHE A 56 -4.51 -0.39 -2.56
N ASP A 57 -4.25 -0.93 -1.38
CA ASP A 57 -3.06 -0.66 -0.58
C ASP A 57 -2.09 -1.83 -0.75
N ILE A 58 -1.12 -1.69 -1.66
CA ILE A 58 -0.21 -2.75 -2.09
C ILE A 58 1.14 -2.54 -1.41
N GLY A 59 1.52 -3.48 -0.52
CA GLY A 59 2.58 -3.32 0.46
C GLY A 59 2.05 -2.63 1.72
N ALA A 60 0.89 -3.08 2.21
CA ALA A 60 0.14 -2.39 3.26
C ALA A 60 0.84 -2.37 4.62
N ASN A 61 1.86 -3.19 4.84
CA ASN A 61 2.64 -3.28 6.08
C ASN A 61 1.72 -3.43 7.31
N ILE A 62 1.61 -2.42 8.17
CA ILE A 62 0.72 -2.43 9.36
C ILE A 62 -0.70 -1.90 9.07
N GLY A 63 -1.01 -1.56 7.80
CA GLY A 63 -2.31 -1.07 7.35
C GLY A 63 -2.57 0.42 7.56
N TYR A 64 -1.52 1.24 7.66
CA TYR A 64 -1.67 2.66 7.94
C TYR A 64 -2.49 3.38 6.87
N TYR A 65 -2.17 3.21 5.59
CA TYR A 65 -2.90 3.82 4.48
C TYR A 65 -4.33 3.29 4.35
N ALA A 66 -4.54 1.98 4.49
CA ALA A 66 -5.86 1.37 4.45
C ALA A 66 -6.79 1.92 5.55
N ILE A 67 -6.27 2.07 6.78
CA ILE A 67 -7.01 2.61 7.93
C ILE A 67 -7.29 4.10 7.74
N ALA A 68 -6.30 4.88 7.29
CA ALA A 68 -6.47 6.29 6.99
C ALA A 68 -7.51 6.53 5.88
N ALA A 69 -7.49 5.71 4.81
CA ALA A 69 -8.48 5.77 3.74
C ALA A 69 -9.90 5.47 4.25
N ALA A 70 -10.06 4.46 5.10
CA ALA A 70 -11.35 4.12 5.70
C ALA A 70 -11.91 5.24 6.60
N ALA A 71 -11.03 6.00 7.27
CA ALA A 71 -11.42 7.06 8.18
C ALA A 71 -11.72 8.40 7.46
N ARG A 72 -10.97 8.73 6.39
CA ARG A 72 -10.95 10.11 5.84
C ARG A 72 -11.50 10.22 4.42
N ALA A 73 -11.31 9.20 3.58
CA ALA A 73 -11.73 9.22 2.18
C ALA A 73 -12.97 8.36 1.90
N GLU A 74 -13.16 7.30 2.68
CA GLU A 74 -14.32 6.40 2.62
C GLU A 74 -14.60 5.84 1.22
N PRO A 75 -13.62 5.20 0.54
CA PRO A 75 -13.86 4.56 -0.75
C PRO A 75 -14.87 3.41 -0.60
N GLY A 76 -15.50 3.00 -1.70
CA GLY A 76 -16.50 1.93 -1.71
C GLY A 76 -15.97 0.58 -1.21
N LYS A 77 -14.67 0.28 -1.47
CA LYS A 77 -13.98 -0.92 -1.00
C LYS A 77 -12.50 -0.62 -0.76
N ILE A 78 -11.90 -1.25 0.24
CA ILE A 78 -10.45 -1.19 0.51
C ILE A 78 -9.91 -2.62 0.50
N ILE A 79 -8.81 -2.84 -0.23
CA ILE A 79 -8.12 -4.13 -0.32
C ILE A 79 -6.65 -3.89 -0.04
N ALA A 80 -6.17 -4.45 1.06
CA ALA A 80 -4.79 -4.34 1.53
C ALA A 80 -4.03 -5.63 1.22
N PHE A 81 -2.92 -5.55 0.48
CA PHE A 81 -2.05 -6.67 0.15
C PHE A 81 -0.78 -6.61 0.97
N GLU A 82 -0.49 -7.71 1.67
CA GLU A 82 0.71 -7.83 2.49
C GLU A 82 1.13 -9.31 2.59
N PRO A 83 2.33 -9.69 2.14
CA PRO A 83 2.80 -11.08 2.21
C PRO A 83 3.43 -11.46 3.55
N ASP A 84 3.97 -10.51 4.33
CA ASP A 84 4.60 -10.81 5.62
C ASP A 84 3.55 -11.15 6.67
N GLN A 85 3.53 -12.39 7.12
CA GLN A 85 2.57 -12.87 8.13
C GLN A 85 2.65 -12.15 9.48
N ARG A 86 3.78 -11.50 9.79
CA ARG A 86 3.92 -10.66 10.99
C ARG A 86 3.10 -9.38 10.82
N SER A 87 3.27 -8.73 9.66
CA SER A 87 2.52 -7.53 9.27
C SER A 87 1.03 -7.83 9.07
N VAL A 88 0.68 -8.95 8.44
CA VAL A 88 -0.72 -9.41 8.29
C VAL A 88 -1.45 -9.52 9.63
N LYS A 89 -0.82 -10.15 10.62
CA LYS A 89 -1.39 -10.23 11.98
C LYS A 89 -1.64 -8.85 12.57
N GLN A 90 -0.71 -7.94 12.36
CA GLN A 90 -0.78 -6.59 12.89
C GLN A 90 -1.83 -5.74 12.15
N ILE A 91 -1.91 -5.82 10.79
CA ILE A 91 -3.00 -5.20 10.02
C ILE A 91 -4.36 -5.62 10.56
N LYS A 92 -4.60 -6.94 10.69
CA LYS A 92 -5.88 -7.48 11.18
C LYS A 92 -6.23 -6.96 12.57
N LEU A 93 -5.24 -6.89 13.46
CA LEU A 93 -5.42 -6.32 14.80
C LEU A 93 -5.76 -4.82 14.73
N ASN A 94 -5.02 -4.04 13.93
CA ASN A 94 -5.23 -2.61 13.78
C ASN A 94 -6.60 -2.28 13.18
N ILE A 95 -7.05 -3.05 12.18
CA ILE A 95 -8.39 -2.97 11.58
C ILE A 95 -9.47 -3.24 12.64
N GLN A 96 -9.27 -4.28 13.47
CA GLN A 96 -10.20 -4.60 14.54
C GLN A 96 -10.25 -3.51 15.62
N LEU A 97 -9.10 -3.00 16.06
CA LEU A 97 -9.00 -1.91 17.03
C LEU A 97 -9.65 -0.63 16.51
N SER A 98 -9.50 -0.34 15.22
CA SER A 98 -10.11 0.82 14.55
C SER A 98 -11.59 0.61 14.18
N LYS A 99 -12.16 -0.58 14.42
CA LYS A 99 -13.57 -0.93 14.18
C LYS A 99 -14.02 -0.75 12.72
N ILE A 100 -13.16 -1.14 11.78
CA ILE A 100 -13.39 -1.04 10.32
C ILE A 100 -13.26 -2.40 9.61
N SER A 101 -13.48 -3.50 10.32
CA SER A 101 -13.33 -4.86 9.77
C SER A 101 -14.29 -5.18 8.63
N ASP A 102 -15.37 -4.45 8.49
CA ASP A 102 -16.34 -4.54 7.41
C ASP A 102 -15.96 -3.72 6.17
N LYS A 103 -14.97 -2.82 6.27
CA LYS A 103 -14.52 -1.92 5.20
C LYS A 103 -13.26 -2.39 4.49
N VAL A 104 -12.41 -3.17 5.17
CA VAL A 104 -11.07 -3.53 4.68
C VAL A 104 -10.93 -5.04 4.54
N GLU A 105 -10.64 -5.47 3.31
CA GLU A 105 -10.22 -6.84 3.00
C GLU A 105 -8.70 -6.93 3.05
N VAL A 106 -8.14 -7.96 3.70
CA VAL A 106 -6.69 -8.20 3.77
C VAL A 106 -6.38 -9.45 2.94
N ALA A 107 -5.58 -9.25 1.88
CA ALA A 107 -5.04 -10.30 1.03
C ALA A 107 -3.60 -10.62 1.45
N GLU A 108 -3.37 -11.84 1.93
CA GLU A 108 -2.09 -12.32 2.48
C GLU A 108 -1.15 -12.77 1.36
N SER A 109 -0.85 -11.89 0.42
CA SER A 109 -0.06 -12.21 -0.77
C SER A 109 0.73 -11.00 -1.27
N ALA A 110 1.84 -11.26 -1.94
CA ALA A 110 2.53 -10.28 -2.75
C ALA A 110 1.76 -10.01 -4.05
N VAL A 111 1.78 -8.78 -4.55
CA VAL A 111 1.30 -8.46 -5.89
C VAL A 111 2.46 -8.57 -6.87
N SER A 112 2.27 -9.31 -7.98
CA SER A 112 3.31 -9.62 -8.95
C SER A 112 2.73 -9.75 -10.37
N ASP A 113 3.58 -10.09 -11.34
CA ASP A 113 3.19 -10.32 -12.74
C ASP A 113 2.43 -11.64 -12.96
N LYS A 114 2.47 -12.56 -11.98
CA LYS A 114 1.84 -13.89 -12.06
C LYS A 114 1.29 -14.32 -10.71
N THR A 115 0.16 -15.01 -10.77
CA THR A 115 -0.38 -15.75 -9.63
C THR A 115 0.40 -17.03 -9.42
N GLY A 116 0.82 -17.27 -8.16
CA GLY A 116 1.64 -18.42 -7.80
C GLY A 116 2.39 -18.22 -6.48
N LYS A 117 3.70 -18.43 -6.52
CA LYS A 117 4.59 -18.26 -5.36
C LYS A 117 5.84 -17.51 -5.76
N VAL A 118 6.33 -16.67 -4.85
CA VAL A 118 7.56 -15.91 -5.03
C VAL A 118 8.46 -16.03 -3.78
N GLU A 119 9.75 -15.86 -3.97
CA GLU A 119 10.67 -15.65 -2.85
C GLU A 119 10.46 -14.26 -2.29
N PHE A 120 10.43 -14.17 -0.98
CA PHE A 120 10.24 -12.93 -0.25
C PHE A 120 11.27 -12.85 0.88
N ASN A 121 12.10 -11.84 0.86
CA ASN A 121 13.16 -11.68 1.85
C ASN A 121 12.67 -10.85 3.04
N LEU A 122 12.71 -11.45 4.22
CA LEU A 122 12.30 -10.81 5.47
C LEU A 122 13.44 -10.00 6.05
N THR A 123 13.17 -8.74 6.37
CA THR A 123 14.09 -7.93 7.17
C THR A 123 13.84 -8.13 8.67
N GLY A 124 14.88 -7.85 9.47
CA GLY A 124 14.75 -7.88 10.93
C GLY A 124 13.89 -6.73 11.45
N ASP A 125 13.24 -6.93 12.61
CA ASP A 125 12.32 -5.94 13.22
C ASP A 125 12.97 -4.56 13.50
N SER A 126 14.28 -4.51 13.68
CA SER A 126 15.02 -3.25 13.92
C SER A 126 15.58 -2.61 12.64
N SER A 127 15.41 -3.25 11.48
CA SER A 127 15.87 -2.70 10.21
C SER A 127 14.98 -1.52 9.77
N PRO A 128 15.56 -0.43 9.28
CA PRO A 128 14.78 0.60 8.60
C PRO A 128 14.31 0.15 7.20
N ALA A 129 14.96 -0.88 6.62
CA ALA A 129 14.57 -1.43 5.34
C ALA A 129 13.36 -2.37 5.49
N SER A 130 12.46 -2.30 4.55
CA SER A 130 11.29 -3.18 4.47
C SER A 130 11.66 -4.56 3.88
N SER A 131 10.76 -5.53 4.01
CA SER A 131 10.88 -6.83 3.35
C SER A 131 10.50 -6.70 1.86
N TRP A 132 11.14 -7.45 0.97
CA TRP A 132 10.94 -7.32 -0.49
C TRP A 132 10.82 -8.67 -1.20
N VAL A 133 10.23 -8.66 -2.40
CA VAL A 133 10.20 -9.82 -3.29
C VAL A 133 11.58 -10.04 -3.90
N GLY A 134 12.20 -11.18 -3.62
CA GLY A 134 13.52 -11.55 -4.08
C GLY A 134 14.25 -12.47 -3.12
N SER A 135 15.39 -13.00 -3.57
CA SER A 135 16.24 -13.89 -2.77
C SER A 135 17.09 -13.10 -1.79
N GLY A 136 17.30 -13.66 -0.60
CA GLY A 136 18.16 -13.11 0.43
C GLY A 136 18.43 -14.13 1.52
N GLU A 137 19.21 -13.75 2.54
CA GLU A 137 19.58 -14.67 3.64
C GLU A 137 18.37 -15.18 4.43
N ASN A 138 17.29 -14.40 4.50
CA ASN A 138 16.08 -14.74 5.24
C ASN A 138 14.87 -14.91 4.31
N SER A 139 15.09 -15.49 3.12
CA SER A 139 14.01 -15.70 2.17
C SER A 139 13.04 -16.78 2.61
N ILE A 140 11.76 -16.49 2.43
CA ILE A 140 10.64 -17.43 2.57
C ILE A 140 9.86 -17.49 1.26
N ILE A 141 9.05 -18.51 1.10
CA ILE A 141 8.10 -18.58 -0.02
C ILE A 141 6.76 -18.04 0.43
N VAL A 142 6.24 -17.05 -0.30
CA VAL A 142 4.91 -16.47 -0.08
C VAL A 142 4.03 -16.64 -1.31
N ASP A 143 2.72 -16.54 -1.12
CA ASP A 143 1.79 -16.51 -2.24
C ASP A 143 1.89 -15.17 -2.99
N SER A 144 1.75 -15.21 -4.32
CA SER A 144 1.71 -14.05 -5.19
C SER A 144 0.45 -14.04 -6.03
N VAL A 145 -0.03 -12.84 -6.39
CA VAL A 145 -1.20 -12.65 -7.23
C VAL A 145 -0.93 -11.63 -8.32
N ALA A 146 -1.38 -11.96 -9.54
CA ALA A 146 -1.61 -10.95 -10.56
C ALA A 146 -3.04 -10.42 -10.38
N LEU A 147 -3.21 -9.12 -10.21
CA LEU A 147 -4.54 -8.55 -9.91
C LEU A 147 -5.54 -8.81 -11.03
N ASP A 148 -5.07 -8.93 -12.26
CA ASP A 148 -5.88 -9.27 -13.43
C ASP A 148 -6.54 -10.67 -13.35
N ASP A 149 -6.02 -11.58 -12.53
CA ASP A 149 -6.61 -12.91 -12.33
C ASP A 149 -7.81 -12.89 -11.36
N PHE A 150 -7.89 -11.88 -10.50
CA PHE A 150 -8.87 -11.80 -9.41
C PHE A 150 -9.89 -10.69 -9.56
N TYR A 151 -9.56 -9.61 -10.30
CA TYR A 151 -10.41 -8.43 -10.40
C TYR A 151 -10.71 -8.09 -11.86
N ASP A 152 -12.00 -8.05 -12.21
CA ASP A 152 -12.52 -7.64 -13.53
C ASP A 152 -13.33 -6.34 -13.42
N PHE A 153 -12.80 -5.34 -12.68
CA PHE A 153 -13.44 -4.03 -12.60
C PHE A 153 -13.37 -3.32 -13.96
N LYS A 154 -14.47 -2.66 -14.32
CA LYS A 154 -14.60 -1.86 -15.55
C LYS A 154 -15.31 -0.55 -15.25
N ASP A 155 -14.82 0.53 -15.85
CA ASP A 155 -15.37 1.88 -15.70
C ASP A 155 -15.43 2.36 -14.24
N LYS A 156 -14.53 1.85 -13.38
CA LYS A 156 -14.42 2.22 -11.97
C LYS A 156 -13.36 3.30 -11.76
N CYS A 157 -13.50 4.02 -10.65
CA CYS A 157 -12.49 4.93 -10.15
C CYS A 157 -11.64 4.19 -9.11
N LEU A 158 -10.46 3.77 -9.51
CA LEU A 158 -9.54 2.99 -8.67
C LEU A 158 -8.45 3.90 -8.13
N PHE A 159 -8.14 3.74 -6.87
CA PHE A 159 -6.97 4.36 -6.24
C PHE A 159 -5.99 3.28 -5.80
N MET A 160 -4.71 3.54 -5.95
CA MET A 160 -3.66 2.59 -5.62
C MET A 160 -2.54 3.28 -4.87
N LYS A 161 -2.05 2.69 -3.78
CA LYS A 161 -0.71 2.89 -3.26
C LYS A 161 0.09 1.64 -3.58
N ILE A 162 1.27 1.79 -4.16
CA ILE A 162 2.19 0.68 -4.48
C ILE A 162 3.55 1.04 -3.90
N ASP A 163 3.95 0.28 -2.89
CA ASP A 163 5.20 0.44 -2.16
C ASP A 163 5.66 -0.96 -1.75
N ILE A 164 6.44 -1.59 -2.61
CA ILE A 164 6.84 -3.00 -2.55
C ILE A 164 8.32 -3.22 -2.83
N GLU A 165 9.10 -2.17 -2.54
CA GLU A 165 10.55 -2.23 -2.41
C GLU A 165 11.26 -2.79 -3.66
N GLY A 166 10.93 -2.25 -4.84
CA GLY A 166 11.58 -2.54 -6.13
C GLY A 166 10.88 -3.60 -6.98
N HIS A 167 9.69 -4.09 -6.59
CA HIS A 167 8.91 -5.06 -7.37
C HIS A 167 7.76 -4.43 -8.18
N GLU A 168 7.68 -3.09 -8.22
CA GLU A 168 6.58 -2.30 -8.78
C GLU A 168 6.34 -2.61 -10.27
N LEU A 169 7.39 -2.71 -11.08
CA LEU A 169 7.27 -3.03 -12.51
C LEU A 169 6.67 -4.42 -12.77
N SER A 170 6.92 -5.38 -11.89
CA SER A 170 6.28 -6.70 -11.98
C SER A 170 4.81 -6.63 -11.58
N ALA A 171 4.49 -5.90 -10.51
CA ALA A 171 3.12 -5.67 -10.09
C ALA A 171 2.29 -4.98 -11.18
N LEU A 172 2.82 -3.93 -11.83
CA LEU A 172 2.17 -3.22 -12.94
C LEU A 172 1.84 -4.15 -14.12
N LYS A 173 2.70 -5.13 -14.42
CA LYS A 173 2.42 -6.13 -15.48
C LYS A 173 1.25 -7.04 -15.10
N GLY A 174 1.11 -7.39 -13.83
CA GLY A 174 0.05 -8.27 -13.33
C GLY A 174 -1.32 -7.59 -13.18
N MET A 175 -1.40 -6.28 -13.49
CA MET A 175 -2.64 -5.49 -13.43
C MET A 175 -2.89 -4.66 -14.72
N ASP A 176 -2.25 -5.01 -15.84
CA ASP A 176 -2.31 -4.27 -17.10
C ASP A 176 -3.75 -4.06 -17.58
N ARG A 177 -4.59 -5.11 -17.52
CA ARG A 177 -6.00 -5.05 -17.90
C ARG A 177 -6.81 -4.18 -16.96
N LEU A 178 -6.57 -4.31 -15.66
CA LEU A 178 -7.22 -3.53 -14.62
C LEU A 178 -6.93 -2.04 -14.79
N LEU A 179 -5.67 -1.69 -15.08
CA LEU A 179 -5.24 -0.30 -15.29
C LEU A 179 -5.86 0.30 -16.54
N LYS A 180 -5.97 -0.46 -17.65
CA LYS A 180 -6.51 0.02 -18.93
C LYS A 180 -8.03 0.17 -18.95
N ASN A 181 -8.74 -0.62 -18.15
CA ASN A 181 -10.21 -0.65 -18.18
C ASN A 181 -10.87 0.29 -17.16
N ASN A 182 -10.08 1.05 -16.40
CA ASN A 182 -10.59 1.88 -15.30
C ASN A 182 -9.94 3.27 -15.28
N LYS A 183 -10.57 4.20 -14.58
CA LYS A 183 -9.95 5.46 -14.16
C LYS A 183 -9.06 5.17 -12.97
N VAL A 184 -7.77 5.45 -13.06
CA VAL A 184 -6.82 5.09 -12.00
C VAL A 184 -6.00 6.30 -11.57
N PHE A 185 -5.93 6.51 -10.26
CA PHE A 185 -4.94 7.36 -9.61
C PHE A 185 -4.01 6.49 -8.79
N MET A 186 -2.70 6.68 -8.94
CA MET A 186 -1.69 5.82 -8.34
C MET A 186 -0.63 6.64 -7.63
N GLN A 187 -0.36 6.33 -6.37
CA GLN A 187 0.88 6.66 -5.67
C GLN A 187 1.81 5.47 -5.81
N LEU A 188 2.95 5.66 -6.44
CA LEU A 188 3.94 4.63 -6.71
C LEU A 188 5.26 5.03 -6.06
N GLU A 189 5.76 4.24 -5.10
CA GLU A 189 7.12 4.42 -4.63
C GLU A 189 8.09 4.04 -5.75
N CYS A 190 8.96 4.95 -6.12
CA CYS A 190 9.89 4.78 -7.22
C CYS A 190 11.16 5.57 -6.94
N PHE A 191 12.23 4.86 -6.58
CA PHE A 191 13.54 5.46 -6.39
C PHE A 191 14.04 6.10 -7.68
N ASP A 192 14.80 7.18 -7.59
CA ASP A 192 15.26 7.96 -8.74
C ASP A 192 16.00 7.11 -9.79
N GLU A 193 16.73 6.09 -9.34
CA GLU A 193 17.43 5.14 -10.22
C GLU A 193 16.48 4.26 -11.05
N ASN A 194 15.25 4.01 -10.57
CA ASN A 194 14.23 3.20 -11.22
C ASN A 194 13.31 4.04 -12.11
N LEU A 195 13.25 5.35 -11.92
CA LEU A 195 12.36 6.25 -12.65
C LEU A 195 12.54 6.19 -14.17
N PRO A 196 13.78 6.13 -14.74
CA PRO A 196 13.97 6.01 -16.19
C PRO A 196 13.37 4.75 -16.80
N SER A 197 13.23 3.66 -16.04
CA SER A 197 12.60 2.42 -16.50
C SER A 197 11.08 2.41 -16.27
N THR A 198 10.61 3.15 -15.29
CA THR A 198 9.20 3.23 -14.91
C THR A 198 8.39 4.15 -15.82
N LEU A 199 8.90 5.35 -16.14
CA LEU A 199 8.20 6.33 -16.96
C LEU A 199 7.70 5.78 -18.32
N PRO A 200 8.52 5.09 -19.13
CA PRO A 200 8.05 4.53 -20.40
C PRO A 200 6.94 3.48 -20.23
N VAL A 201 6.93 2.76 -19.11
CA VAL A 201 5.86 1.80 -18.80
C VAL A 201 4.56 2.54 -18.48
N MET A 202 4.63 3.58 -17.66
CA MET A 202 3.47 4.40 -17.30
C MET A 202 2.87 5.12 -18.50
N GLU A 203 3.71 5.73 -19.36
CA GLU A 203 3.27 6.35 -20.63
C GLU A 203 2.57 5.36 -21.56
N ARG A 204 3.13 4.15 -21.73
CA ARG A 204 2.49 3.09 -22.53
C ARG A 204 1.14 2.65 -21.98
N LEU A 205 0.96 2.69 -20.66
CA LEU A 205 -0.30 2.41 -19.97
C LEU A 205 -1.29 3.59 -20.03
N GLY A 206 -0.89 4.74 -20.59
CA GLY A 206 -1.72 5.93 -20.73
C GLY A 206 -1.75 6.82 -19.49
N PHE A 207 -0.76 6.71 -18.59
CA PHE A 207 -0.65 7.51 -17.39
C PHE A 207 0.22 8.76 -17.60
N THR A 208 -0.16 9.83 -16.94
CA THR A 208 0.62 11.05 -16.80
C THR A 208 1.03 11.22 -15.34
N MET A 209 2.29 11.58 -15.09
CA MET A 209 2.76 11.95 -13.77
C MET A 209 2.23 13.35 -13.42
N VAL A 210 1.57 13.49 -12.29
CA VAL A 210 0.89 14.74 -11.87
C VAL A 210 1.47 15.35 -10.61
N ASN A 211 2.26 14.60 -9.84
CA ASN A 211 2.94 15.10 -8.64
C ASN A 211 4.10 14.18 -8.26
N GLU A 212 5.00 14.68 -7.41
CA GLU A 212 6.05 13.90 -6.75
C GLU A 212 6.30 14.44 -5.33
N MET A 213 6.56 13.53 -4.38
CA MET A 213 6.91 13.85 -2.99
C MET A 213 7.91 12.81 -2.48
N GLY A 214 9.16 13.20 -2.25
CA GLY A 214 10.22 12.25 -1.91
C GLY A 214 10.42 11.22 -3.02
N TRP A 215 10.24 9.95 -2.69
CA TRP A 215 10.29 8.84 -3.65
C TRP A 215 8.92 8.44 -4.21
N ASP A 216 7.83 9.05 -3.73
CA ASP A 216 6.50 8.82 -4.25
C ASP A 216 6.24 9.59 -5.53
N ARG A 217 5.82 8.90 -6.57
CA ARG A 217 5.41 9.45 -7.87
C ARG A 217 3.91 9.21 -8.04
N TYR A 218 3.20 10.29 -8.40
CA TYR A 218 1.74 10.23 -8.55
C TYR A 218 1.36 10.24 -10.01
N PHE A 219 0.61 9.23 -10.42
CA PHE A 219 0.19 9.03 -11.80
C PHE A 219 -1.33 8.96 -11.91
N THR A 220 -1.87 9.43 -13.04
CA THR A 220 -3.28 9.30 -13.38
C THR A 220 -3.49 9.08 -14.86
N ASN A 221 -4.57 8.38 -15.25
CA ASN A 221 -5.01 8.21 -16.62
C ASN A 221 -6.36 8.92 -16.88
N PHE A 222 -6.78 9.82 -16.00
CA PHE A 222 -8.00 10.62 -16.14
C PHE A 222 -7.81 12.03 -15.58
N ASP A 223 -8.70 12.97 -15.96
CA ASP A 223 -8.68 14.34 -15.45
C ASP A 223 -9.11 14.37 -13.98
N LEU A 224 -8.25 14.91 -13.12
CA LEU A 224 -8.54 15.02 -11.69
C LEU A 224 -9.58 16.11 -11.43
N PRO A 225 -10.49 15.92 -10.46
CA PRO A 225 -11.43 16.96 -10.06
C PRO A 225 -10.66 18.15 -9.44
N VAL A 226 -11.05 19.35 -9.84
CA VAL A 226 -10.51 20.64 -9.37
C VAL A 226 -10.88 20.90 -7.90
#